data_8a648a1efcd5b6bf9c57e1169575b856
#
_entry.id   8a648a1efcd5b6bf9c57e1169575b856
#
_cell.length_a   1.000
_cell.length_b   1.000
_cell.length_c   1.000
_cell.angle_alpha   90.00
_cell.angle_beta   90.00
_cell.angle_gamma   90.00
#
_symmetry.space_group_name_H-M   'P 1'
#
loop_
_entity.id
_entity.type
_entity.pdbx_description
1 polymer ?
#
loop_
_entity_poly.entity_id
_entity_poly.type
_entity_poly.pdbx_seq_one_letter_code
_entity_poly.pdbx_strand_id
1 'polypeptide(L)'
;MKSGVSLQQMLTEVKRQSESKEDYLIAPNRLRMESYGKEMFLHLSDDSGTELIEPMTITGIAHRQIGTHLRIPAAYYDRMREERPDLLAYNANTWFKQESSQRMLRTLDGSARAYLSNRYRRIDNIDIAGVTLPILGGLPDIRFESCQITESRMYIKAVNPRLQAEVSPGDIVQAGVIISNSEVGLGSVSIQPLIYRLVCSNGMVVNEAAARRNHVGRVTDSEENFSVYSQATLDAEDKAFVMKIQDTVRAAVEEARFAQVVGKMQEAKAAQIDTRDVPAIVKLASKEFHITDSESTGVLQRLIESNYLTLYGLSNAVTRYSQDVESYDRASELESIGYSILTMPTQQWSRINRAAA
;
A
#
# COMPACT_ATOMS: atom_id res chain seq x y z
N MET A 1 6.29 12.48 8.61
CA MET A 1 6.33 11.31 7.71
C MET A 1 7.23 10.26 8.33
N LYS A 2 6.81 8.99 8.34
CA LYS A 2 7.63 7.91 8.91
C LYS A 2 8.97 7.83 8.19
N SER A 3 10.06 7.74 8.95
CA SER A 3 11.40 7.57 8.40
C SER A 3 11.54 6.18 7.77
N GLY A 4 12.11 6.13 6.59
CA GLY A 4 12.48 4.90 5.89
C GLY A 4 13.99 4.82 5.66
N VAL A 5 14.38 4.12 4.62
CA VAL A 5 15.77 4.02 4.17
C VAL A 5 16.10 5.09 3.10
N SER A 6 17.36 5.28 2.81
CA SER A 6 17.77 6.15 1.70
C SER A 6 17.37 5.56 0.34
N LEU A 7 17.24 6.43 -0.68
CA LEU A 7 16.96 5.98 -2.05
C LEU A 7 17.98 4.95 -2.53
N GLN A 8 19.27 5.17 -2.23
CA GLN A 8 20.33 4.25 -2.64
C GLN A 8 20.20 2.86 -1.99
N GLN A 9 19.92 2.81 -0.69
CA GLN A 9 19.67 1.55 0.02
C GLN A 9 18.45 0.82 -0.55
N MET A 10 17.36 1.54 -0.82
CA MET A 10 16.17 0.96 -1.43
C MET A 10 16.47 0.39 -2.83
N LEU A 11 17.18 1.14 -3.69
CA LEU A 11 17.52 0.67 -5.03
C LEU A 11 18.44 -0.57 -5.01
N THR A 12 19.37 -0.62 -4.08
CA THR A 12 20.21 -1.81 -3.87
C THR A 12 19.34 -3.02 -3.55
N GLU A 13 18.36 -2.86 -2.66
CA GLU A 13 17.44 -3.94 -2.29
C GLU A 13 16.49 -4.31 -3.43
N VAL A 14 15.93 -3.33 -4.18
CA VAL A 14 15.11 -3.59 -5.37
C VAL A 14 15.86 -4.43 -6.39
N LYS A 15 17.14 -4.08 -6.66
CA LYS A 15 17.99 -4.82 -7.57
C LYS A 15 18.24 -6.24 -7.04
N ARG A 16 18.64 -6.39 -5.80
CA ARG A 16 18.84 -7.70 -5.15
C ARG A 16 17.59 -8.60 -5.27
N GLN A 17 16.40 -8.04 -4.94
CA GLN A 17 15.15 -8.78 -5.04
C GLN A 17 14.82 -9.14 -6.49
N SER A 18 15.12 -8.29 -7.46
CA SER A 18 14.90 -8.58 -8.88
C SER A 18 15.76 -9.73 -9.41
N GLU A 19 16.93 -9.95 -8.81
CA GLU A 19 17.85 -11.04 -9.17
C GLU A 19 17.51 -12.36 -8.45
N SER A 20 16.88 -12.31 -7.27
CA SER A 20 16.56 -13.48 -6.43
C SER A 20 15.14 -14.00 -6.60
N LYS A 21 14.23 -13.19 -7.15
CA LYS A 21 12.83 -13.61 -7.33
C LYS A 21 12.64 -14.54 -8.51
N GLU A 22 11.72 -15.49 -8.34
CA GLU A 22 11.25 -16.34 -9.43
C GLU A 22 9.72 -16.41 -9.43
N ASP A 23 9.14 -16.61 -10.60
CA ASP A 23 7.69 -16.68 -10.80
C ASP A 23 7.32 -17.97 -11.54
N TYR A 24 6.40 -18.75 -10.98
CA TYR A 24 5.95 -20.01 -11.53
C TYR A 24 4.45 -19.95 -11.87
N LEU A 25 4.09 -20.29 -13.11
CA LEU A 25 2.71 -20.60 -13.47
C LEU A 25 2.49 -22.10 -13.30
N ILE A 26 1.70 -22.46 -12.27
CA ILE A 26 1.57 -23.85 -11.85
C ILE A 26 0.13 -24.19 -11.50
N ALA A 27 -0.28 -25.42 -11.84
CA ALA A 27 -1.53 -25.98 -11.37
C ALA A 27 -1.39 -26.39 -9.89
N PRO A 28 -2.39 -26.08 -9.02
CA PRO A 28 -2.32 -26.39 -7.58
C PRO A 28 -2.11 -27.87 -7.28
N ASN A 29 -2.57 -28.78 -8.14
CA ASN A 29 -2.35 -30.23 -7.97
C ASN A 29 -0.87 -30.66 -8.04
N ARG A 30 0.03 -29.75 -8.47
CA ARG A 30 1.49 -29.92 -8.43
C ARG A 30 2.13 -29.34 -7.17
N LEU A 31 1.33 -28.73 -6.29
CA LEU A 31 1.76 -28.20 -5.01
C LEU A 31 1.49 -29.22 -3.90
N ARG A 32 2.41 -29.31 -2.98
CA ARG A 32 2.25 -30.09 -1.75
C ARG A 32 2.69 -29.24 -0.56
N MET A 33 1.79 -29.05 0.37
CA MET A 33 2.08 -28.39 1.65
C MET A 33 2.53 -29.45 2.66
N GLU A 34 3.57 -29.17 3.40
CA GLU A 34 4.11 -30.06 4.43
C GLU A 34 4.46 -29.27 5.69
N SER A 35 4.39 -29.91 6.85
CA SER A 35 4.74 -29.30 8.13
C SER A 35 5.87 -30.06 8.80
N TYR A 36 6.88 -29.33 9.26
CA TYR A 36 7.96 -29.84 10.12
C TYR A 36 7.89 -29.11 11.45
N GLY A 37 7.28 -29.76 12.44
CA GLY A 37 6.94 -29.10 13.70
C GLY A 37 5.93 -27.96 13.49
N LYS A 38 6.30 -26.72 13.76
CA LYS A 38 5.46 -25.54 13.54
C LYS A 38 5.71 -24.84 12.20
N GLU A 39 6.78 -25.19 11.53
CA GLU A 39 7.12 -24.59 10.24
C GLU A 39 6.38 -25.28 9.10
N MET A 40 5.97 -24.51 8.11
CA MET A 40 5.25 -24.99 6.96
C MET A 40 6.01 -24.69 5.67
N PHE A 41 6.06 -25.69 4.80
CA PHE A 41 6.76 -25.65 3.54
C PHE A 41 5.82 -25.95 2.37
N LEU A 42 6.13 -25.35 1.23
CA LEU A 42 5.45 -25.61 -0.04
C LEU A 42 6.43 -26.28 -0.99
N HIS A 43 6.09 -27.47 -1.45
CA HIS A 43 6.81 -28.23 -2.43
C HIS A 43 6.19 -28.02 -3.80
N LEU A 44 7.03 -27.94 -4.83
CA LEU A 44 6.64 -27.77 -6.22
C LEU A 44 7.18 -28.95 -7.04
N SER A 45 6.29 -29.71 -7.68
CA SER A 45 6.65 -30.88 -8.47
C SER A 45 6.26 -30.72 -9.94
N ASP A 46 6.92 -31.48 -10.81
CA ASP A 46 6.49 -31.68 -12.19
C ASP A 46 5.33 -32.70 -12.30
N ASP A 47 4.91 -33.01 -13.52
CA ASP A 47 3.85 -34.00 -13.78
C ASP A 47 4.22 -35.42 -13.37
N SER A 48 5.50 -35.75 -13.24
CA SER A 48 6.01 -37.06 -12.77
C SER A 48 6.09 -37.12 -11.23
N GLY A 49 5.86 -36.04 -10.53
CA GLY A 49 6.02 -35.91 -9.07
C GLY A 49 7.44 -35.61 -8.61
N THR A 50 8.36 -35.30 -9.55
CA THR A 50 9.73 -34.90 -9.22
C THR A 50 9.75 -33.48 -8.73
N GLU A 51 10.40 -33.18 -7.60
CA GLU A 51 10.54 -31.86 -7.09
C GLU A 51 11.37 -30.98 -8.05
N LEU A 52 10.83 -29.81 -8.41
CA LEU A 52 11.48 -28.88 -9.35
C LEU A 52 12.46 -27.93 -8.66
N ILE A 53 12.19 -27.60 -7.41
CA ILE A 53 12.99 -26.69 -6.58
C ILE A 53 12.98 -27.18 -5.13
N GLU A 54 13.91 -26.67 -4.34
CA GLU A 54 13.93 -26.92 -2.90
C GLU A 54 12.62 -26.47 -2.23
N PRO A 55 12.18 -27.15 -1.16
CA PRO A 55 10.98 -26.77 -0.42
C PRO A 55 11.05 -25.31 0.08
N MET A 56 10.00 -24.56 -0.19
CA MET A 56 9.93 -23.13 0.13
C MET A 56 9.20 -22.90 1.44
N THR A 57 9.71 -22.01 2.29
CA THR A 57 8.91 -21.45 3.39
C THR A 57 7.73 -20.64 2.81
N ILE A 58 6.68 -20.43 3.60
CA ILE A 58 5.47 -19.74 3.14
C ILE A 58 5.30 -18.46 3.97
N THR A 59 5.31 -17.30 3.32
CA THR A 59 5.08 -16.03 4.01
C THR A 59 3.63 -15.90 4.50
N GLY A 60 3.39 -15.02 5.47
CA GLY A 60 2.05 -14.73 5.97
C GLY A 60 1.08 -14.23 4.89
N ILE A 61 1.61 -13.55 3.86
CA ILE A 61 0.83 -13.09 2.69
C ILE A 61 0.41 -14.28 1.84
N ALA A 62 1.35 -15.17 1.49
CA ALA A 62 1.06 -16.36 0.69
C ALA A 62 0.09 -17.31 1.43
N HIS A 63 0.25 -17.50 2.74
CA HIS A 63 -0.69 -18.26 3.56
C HIS A 63 -2.13 -17.74 3.44
N ARG A 64 -2.33 -16.42 3.61
CA ARG A 64 -3.67 -15.81 3.47
C ARG A 64 -4.25 -15.98 2.07
N GLN A 65 -3.42 -15.86 1.03
CA GLN A 65 -3.86 -16.01 -0.35
C GLN A 65 -4.21 -17.47 -0.68
N ILE A 66 -3.46 -18.43 -0.19
CA ILE A 66 -3.77 -19.86 -0.30
C ILE A 66 -5.09 -20.14 0.43
N GLY A 67 -5.24 -19.72 1.68
CA GLY A 67 -6.48 -19.91 2.45
C GLY A 67 -7.70 -19.33 1.74
N THR A 68 -7.58 -18.11 1.22
CA THR A 68 -8.64 -17.44 0.44
C THR A 68 -8.99 -18.24 -0.81
N HIS A 69 -8.00 -18.69 -1.57
CA HIS A 69 -8.22 -19.49 -2.78
C HIS A 69 -8.93 -20.81 -2.48
N LEU A 70 -8.49 -21.51 -1.45
CA LEU A 70 -9.08 -22.77 -1.01
C LEU A 70 -10.42 -22.57 -0.26
N ARG A 71 -10.90 -21.34 -0.12
CA ARG A 71 -12.13 -20.96 0.59
C ARG A 71 -12.17 -21.44 2.05
N ILE A 72 -11.01 -21.53 2.68
CA ILE A 72 -10.89 -21.85 4.09
C ILE A 72 -11.10 -20.54 4.89
N PRO A 73 -12.05 -20.48 5.84
CA PRO A 73 -12.23 -19.28 6.68
C PRO A 73 -10.94 -18.87 7.38
N ALA A 74 -10.57 -17.58 7.31
CA ALA A 74 -9.26 -17.10 7.77
C ALA A 74 -8.97 -17.49 9.23
N ALA A 75 -9.92 -17.29 10.14
CA ALA A 75 -9.75 -17.65 11.55
C ALA A 75 -9.48 -19.15 11.75
N TYR A 76 -10.11 -20.02 10.94
CA TYR A 76 -9.87 -21.47 11.02
C TYR A 76 -8.54 -21.86 10.38
N TYR A 77 -8.15 -21.21 9.28
CA TYR A 77 -6.83 -21.38 8.66
C TYR A 77 -5.72 -21.01 9.65
N ASP A 78 -5.81 -19.85 10.29
CA ASP A 78 -4.81 -19.37 11.24
C ASP A 78 -4.75 -20.28 12.48
N ARG A 79 -5.90 -20.71 13.00
CA ARG A 79 -5.95 -21.68 14.11
C ARG A 79 -5.26 -23.01 13.76
N MET A 80 -5.53 -23.57 12.57
CA MET A 80 -4.85 -24.79 12.13
C MET A 80 -3.34 -24.57 12.01
N ARG A 81 -2.93 -23.42 11.45
CA ARG A 81 -1.51 -23.10 11.29
C ARG A 81 -0.77 -23.02 12.61
N GLU A 82 -1.39 -22.48 13.66
CA GLU A 82 -0.79 -22.32 14.97
C GLU A 82 -0.83 -23.57 15.82
N GLU A 83 -1.97 -24.27 15.84
CA GLU A 83 -2.22 -25.39 16.75
C GLU A 83 -1.98 -26.77 16.10
N ARG A 84 -2.29 -26.91 14.81
CA ARG A 84 -2.27 -28.18 14.07
C ARG A 84 -1.82 -27.99 12.61
N PRO A 85 -0.54 -27.60 12.39
CA PRO A 85 0.00 -27.40 11.03
C PRO A 85 -0.08 -28.66 10.15
N ASP A 86 -0.03 -29.86 10.76
CA ASP A 86 -0.27 -31.13 10.08
C ASP A 86 -1.69 -31.23 9.47
N LEU A 87 -2.70 -30.74 10.22
CA LEU A 87 -4.09 -30.70 9.75
C LEU A 87 -4.27 -29.68 8.64
N LEU A 88 -3.60 -28.52 8.73
CA LEU A 88 -3.62 -27.53 7.67
C LEU A 88 -3.00 -28.07 6.38
N ALA A 89 -1.84 -28.73 6.48
CA ALA A 89 -1.19 -29.36 5.33
C ALA A 89 -2.09 -30.41 4.68
N TYR A 90 -2.69 -31.30 5.48
CA TYR A 90 -3.63 -32.29 4.97
C TYR A 90 -4.84 -31.67 4.27
N ASN A 91 -5.44 -30.65 4.88
CA ASN A 91 -6.59 -29.94 4.35
C ASN A 91 -6.25 -29.25 3.02
N ALA A 92 -5.18 -28.44 2.99
CA ALA A 92 -4.74 -27.74 1.78
C ALA A 92 -4.43 -28.73 0.64
N ASN A 93 -3.71 -29.81 0.91
CA ASN A 93 -3.36 -30.82 -0.09
C ASN A 93 -4.59 -31.54 -0.65
N THR A 94 -5.63 -31.72 0.16
CA THR A 94 -6.89 -32.33 -0.31
C THR A 94 -7.55 -31.48 -1.39
N TRP A 95 -7.55 -30.15 -1.22
CA TRP A 95 -8.09 -29.20 -2.20
C TRP A 95 -7.15 -29.01 -3.38
N PHE A 96 -5.85 -28.91 -3.17
CA PHE A 96 -4.87 -28.77 -4.24
C PHE A 96 -4.98 -29.87 -5.29
N LYS A 97 -5.19 -31.12 -4.87
CA LYS A 97 -5.33 -32.27 -5.77
C LYS A 97 -6.51 -32.17 -6.73
N GLN A 98 -7.54 -31.39 -6.39
CA GLN A 98 -8.76 -31.25 -7.17
C GLN A 98 -8.70 -30.06 -8.14
N GLU A 99 -7.68 -29.21 -8.03
CA GLU A 99 -7.58 -27.94 -8.76
C GLU A 99 -6.52 -28.06 -9.86
N SER A 100 -6.94 -27.86 -11.12
CA SER A 100 -6.04 -27.89 -12.29
C SER A 100 -5.83 -26.52 -12.92
N SER A 101 -6.63 -25.48 -12.54
CA SER A 101 -6.47 -24.16 -13.10
C SER A 101 -5.18 -23.49 -12.60
N GLN A 102 -4.37 -23.02 -13.54
CA GLN A 102 -3.07 -22.46 -13.23
C GLN A 102 -3.16 -21.25 -12.28
N ARG A 103 -2.17 -21.16 -11.40
CA ARG A 103 -1.97 -20.06 -10.46
C ARG A 103 -0.55 -19.54 -10.61
N MET A 104 -0.35 -18.28 -10.26
CA MET A 104 0.98 -17.68 -10.19
C MET A 104 1.51 -17.77 -8.77
N LEU A 105 2.58 -18.55 -8.61
CA LEU A 105 3.38 -18.57 -7.40
C LEU A 105 4.58 -17.65 -7.60
N ARG A 106 4.73 -16.66 -6.74
CA ARG A 106 5.91 -15.77 -6.72
C ARG A 106 6.79 -16.12 -5.54
N THR A 107 8.08 -16.24 -5.77
CA THR A 107 9.07 -16.54 -4.73
C THR A 107 10.07 -15.41 -4.55
N LEU A 108 10.71 -15.40 -3.41
CA LEU A 108 11.85 -14.53 -3.09
C LEU A 108 12.67 -15.21 -1.99
N ASP A 109 13.98 -15.31 -2.19
CA ASP A 109 14.92 -15.84 -1.20
C ASP A 109 14.50 -17.21 -0.63
N GLY A 110 14.06 -18.13 -1.49
CA GLY A 110 13.61 -19.47 -1.08
C GLY A 110 12.23 -19.51 -0.37
N SER A 111 11.49 -18.41 -0.38
CA SER A 111 10.16 -18.33 0.24
C SER A 111 9.08 -18.10 -0.80
N ALA A 112 7.94 -18.81 -0.70
CA ALA A 112 6.72 -18.50 -1.41
C ALA A 112 6.12 -17.20 -0.82
N ARG A 113 6.28 -16.08 -1.52
CA ARG A 113 5.85 -14.76 -1.03
C ARG A 113 4.47 -14.35 -1.47
N ALA A 114 3.94 -14.92 -2.58
CA ALA A 114 2.59 -14.67 -3.04
C ALA A 114 2.03 -15.83 -3.84
N TYR A 115 0.72 -16.05 -3.71
CA TYR A 115 -0.06 -17.04 -4.44
C TYR A 115 -1.27 -16.38 -5.09
N LEU A 116 -1.17 -16.09 -6.40
CA LEU A 116 -2.04 -15.20 -7.14
C LEU A 116 -2.80 -15.93 -8.27
N SER A 117 -3.77 -15.25 -8.89
CA SER A 117 -4.41 -15.78 -10.08
C SER A 117 -3.44 -15.83 -11.27
N ASN A 118 -3.67 -16.70 -12.24
CA ASN A 118 -2.93 -16.74 -13.51
C ASN A 118 -3.10 -15.45 -14.35
N ARG A 119 -4.11 -14.64 -14.03
CA ARG A 119 -4.37 -13.34 -14.68
C ARG A 119 -3.61 -12.19 -14.04
N TYR A 120 -2.83 -12.46 -12.97
CA TYR A 120 -2.04 -11.43 -12.32
C TYR A 120 -0.97 -10.90 -13.28
N ARG A 121 -1.04 -9.60 -13.59
CA ARG A 121 -0.03 -8.94 -14.41
C ARG A 121 1.12 -8.49 -13.53
N ARG A 122 2.31 -8.97 -13.84
CA ARG A 122 3.54 -8.57 -13.14
C ARG A 122 3.88 -7.13 -13.50
N ILE A 123 4.03 -6.29 -12.51
CA ILE A 123 4.62 -4.95 -12.61
C ILE A 123 5.58 -4.87 -11.45
N ASP A 124 6.86 -5.01 -11.76
CA ASP A 124 7.87 -5.18 -10.74
C ASP A 124 8.39 -3.85 -10.21
N ASN A 125 8.91 -3.85 -8.99
CA ASN A 125 9.43 -2.65 -8.33
C ASN A 125 10.56 -2.02 -9.13
N ILE A 126 11.40 -2.85 -9.78
CA ILE A 126 12.51 -2.38 -10.62
C ILE A 126 12.02 -1.59 -11.84
N ASP A 127 10.91 -2.03 -12.46
CA ASP A 127 10.32 -1.36 -13.61
C ASP A 127 9.75 0.01 -13.21
N ILE A 128 9.01 0.04 -12.08
CA ILE A 128 8.45 1.29 -11.54
C ILE A 128 9.56 2.28 -11.17
N ALA A 129 10.59 1.83 -10.50
CA ALA A 129 11.74 2.66 -10.18
C ALA A 129 12.43 3.18 -11.45
N GLY A 130 12.66 2.32 -12.45
CA GLY A 130 13.26 2.67 -13.73
C GLY A 130 12.51 3.73 -14.50
N VAL A 131 11.17 3.74 -14.41
CA VAL A 131 10.32 4.73 -15.10
C VAL A 131 10.21 6.05 -14.31
N THR A 132 10.09 5.98 -12.99
CA THR A 132 9.72 7.15 -12.17
C THR A 132 10.94 7.96 -11.72
N LEU A 133 12.05 7.30 -11.39
CA LEU A 133 13.22 7.99 -10.85
C LEU A 133 13.91 8.94 -11.84
N PRO A 134 14.04 8.63 -13.16
CA PRO A 134 14.58 9.60 -14.11
C PRO A 134 13.75 10.89 -14.19
N ILE A 135 12.42 10.78 -14.07
CA ILE A 135 11.53 11.94 -14.10
C ILE A 135 11.71 12.78 -12.84
N LEU A 136 11.70 12.12 -11.67
CA LEU A 136 11.90 12.81 -10.40
C LEU A 136 13.29 13.45 -10.34
N GLY A 137 14.34 12.72 -10.74
CA GLY A 137 15.71 13.24 -10.77
C GLY A 137 15.94 14.40 -11.76
N GLY A 138 15.07 14.54 -12.76
CA GLY A 138 15.04 15.69 -13.66
C GLY A 138 14.37 16.95 -13.06
N LEU A 139 13.67 16.82 -11.95
CA LEU A 139 13.08 17.96 -11.25
C LEU A 139 14.13 18.67 -10.40
N PRO A 140 14.23 20.02 -10.50
CA PRO A 140 15.23 20.76 -9.74
C PRO A 140 14.95 20.68 -8.23
N ASP A 141 16.03 20.46 -7.45
CA ASP A 141 16.04 20.43 -5.98
C ASP A 141 15.14 19.36 -5.34
N ILE A 142 14.64 18.35 -6.11
CA ILE A 142 13.86 17.25 -5.56
C ILE A 142 14.60 16.55 -4.43
N ARG A 143 13.90 16.24 -3.33
CA ARG A 143 14.45 15.50 -2.21
C ARG A 143 13.66 14.21 -2.00
N PHE A 144 14.37 13.10 -1.85
CA PHE A 144 13.78 11.82 -1.48
C PHE A 144 13.75 11.72 0.05
N GLU A 145 12.61 12.04 0.62
CA GLU A 145 12.46 12.18 2.09
C GLU A 145 12.32 10.83 2.80
N SER A 146 11.75 9.84 2.13
CA SER A 146 11.57 8.52 2.72
C SER A 146 11.34 7.47 1.62
N CYS A 147 12.12 6.40 1.64
CA CYS A 147 11.92 5.23 0.79
C CYS A 147 11.81 3.99 1.66
N GLN A 148 11.03 2.98 1.23
CA GLN A 148 10.92 1.72 1.97
C GLN A 148 10.47 0.58 1.07
N ILE A 149 10.91 -0.63 1.39
CA ILE A 149 10.35 -1.89 0.88
C ILE A 149 9.92 -2.70 2.09
N THR A 150 8.63 -3.01 2.15
CA THR A 150 8.04 -3.94 3.13
C THR A 150 7.78 -5.28 2.46
N GLU A 151 7.31 -6.27 3.18
CA GLU A 151 6.85 -7.54 2.57
C GLU A 151 5.71 -7.32 1.58
N SER A 152 4.91 -6.27 1.75
CA SER A 152 3.72 -5.99 0.96
C SER A 152 3.95 -5.00 -0.17
N ARG A 153 4.82 -3.99 0.02
CA ARG A 153 4.93 -2.84 -0.90
C ARG A 153 6.29 -2.18 -0.90
N MET A 154 6.59 -1.55 -2.05
CA MET A 154 7.62 -0.53 -2.19
C MET A 154 6.98 0.86 -2.08
N TYR A 155 7.68 1.79 -1.45
CA TYR A 155 7.33 3.20 -1.32
C TYR A 155 8.49 4.12 -1.67
N ILE A 156 8.20 5.17 -2.46
CA ILE A 156 9.12 6.28 -2.75
C ILE A 156 8.37 7.57 -2.45
N LYS A 157 8.86 8.36 -1.51
CA LYS A 157 8.30 9.68 -1.15
C LYS A 157 9.32 10.76 -1.47
N ALA A 158 8.98 11.62 -2.42
CA ALA A 158 9.82 12.72 -2.86
C ALA A 158 9.09 14.06 -2.69
N VAL A 159 9.86 15.11 -2.35
CA VAL A 159 9.34 16.46 -2.07
C VAL A 159 10.05 17.47 -2.97
N ASN A 160 9.29 18.38 -3.55
CA ASN A 160 9.79 19.51 -4.32
C ASN A 160 9.77 20.80 -3.46
N PRO A 161 10.90 21.22 -2.88
CA PRO A 161 10.94 22.39 -2.00
C PRO A 161 10.70 23.73 -2.72
N ARG A 162 10.73 23.76 -4.05
CA ARG A 162 10.39 24.96 -4.83
C ARG A 162 8.90 25.28 -4.82
N LEU A 163 8.05 24.25 -4.64
CA LEU A 163 6.62 24.42 -4.50
C LEU A 163 6.26 24.37 -3.01
N GLN A 164 6.18 25.55 -2.41
CA GLN A 164 5.82 25.69 -1.00
C GLN A 164 4.80 26.80 -0.79
N ALA A 165 4.05 26.67 0.28
CA ALA A 165 3.06 27.68 0.70
C ALA A 165 2.94 27.69 2.22
N GLU A 166 2.46 28.82 2.76
CA GLU A 166 2.11 28.96 4.16
C GLU A 166 0.60 28.74 4.35
N VAL A 167 0.24 27.76 5.18
CA VAL A 167 -1.17 27.53 5.59
C VAL A 167 -1.56 28.54 6.67
N SER A 168 -0.61 28.88 7.53
CA SER A 168 -0.67 29.95 8.52
C SER A 168 0.75 30.38 8.87
N PRO A 169 0.95 31.58 9.49
CA PRO A 169 2.28 32.08 9.80
C PRO A 169 3.18 31.03 10.47
N GLY A 170 4.29 30.68 9.81
CA GLY A 170 5.24 29.67 10.24
C GLY A 170 4.86 28.22 9.90
N ASP A 171 3.66 27.94 9.39
CA ASP A 171 3.21 26.60 9.01
C ASP A 171 3.40 26.37 7.50
N ILE A 172 4.62 26.04 7.12
CA ILE A 172 5.03 25.88 5.72
C ILE A 172 4.79 24.42 5.29
N VAL A 173 4.16 24.27 4.13
CA VAL A 173 3.95 22.99 3.44
C VAL A 173 4.64 22.99 2.08
N GLN A 174 5.12 21.84 1.64
CA GLN A 174 5.77 21.62 0.36
C GLN A 174 5.06 20.54 -0.45
N ALA A 175 5.01 20.71 -1.77
CA ALA A 175 4.48 19.71 -2.68
C ALA A 175 5.43 18.53 -2.80
N GLY A 176 4.87 17.34 -2.97
CA GLY A 176 5.61 16.12 -3.21
C GLY A 176 4.80 15.07 -3.94
N VAL A 177 5.37 13.89 -4.06
CA VAL A 177 4.75 12.72 -4.66
C VAL A 177 5.08 11.47 -3.84
N ILE A 178 4.10 10.60 -3.70
CA ILE A 178 4.29 9.23 -3.23
C ILE A 178 4.04 8.27 -4.38
N ILE A 179 4.98 7.36 -4.57
CA ILE A 179 4.88 6.24 -5.50
C ILE A 179 4.86 4.97 -4.67
N SER A 180 3.91 4.08 -4.92
CA SER A 180 3.86 2.77 -4.28
C SER A 180 3.51 1.67 -5.25
N ASN A 181 4.06 0.48 -5.03
CA ASN A 181 3.81 -0.72 -5.81
C ASN A 181 3.80 -1.96 -4.92
N SER A 182 2.96 -2.95 -5.25
CA SER A 182 2.93 -4.25 -4.59
C SER A 182 3.19 -5.36 -5.59
N GLU A 183 4.25 -6.12 -5.39
CA GLU A 183 4.55 -7.32 -6.19
C GLU A 183 3.82 -8.57 -5.69
N VAL A 184 3.18 -8.49 -4.54
CA VAL A 184 2.49 -9.62 -3.89
C VAL A 184 0.95 -9.52 -3.95
N GLY A 185 0.41 -8.65 -4.80
CA GLY A 185 -1.04 -8.55 -5.03
C GLY A 185 -1.83 -7.82 -3.94
N LEU A 186 -1.16 -7.16 -2.98
CA LEU A 186 -1.81 -6.40 -1.90
C LEU A 186 -2.06 -4.93 -2.25
N GLY A 187 -2.04 -4.59 -3.53
CA GLY A 187 -2.34 -3.25 -3.99
C GLY A 187 -1.98 -3.03 -5.44
N SER A 188 -2.39 -1.88 -5.95
CA SER A 188 -2.06 -1.40 -7.30
C SER A 188 -0.76 -0.61 -7.30
N VAL A 189 -0.15 -0.44 -8.48
CA VAL A 189 0.76 0.69 -8.71
C VAL A 189 -0.02 1.96 -8.44
N SER A 190 0.46 2.82 -7.58
CA SER A 190 -0.19 4.08 -7.22
C SER A 190 0.82 5.23 -7.20
N ILE A 191 0.42 6.34 -7.82
CA ILE A 191 1.17 7.60 -7.82
C ILE A 191 0.21 8.68 -7.37
N GLN A 192 0.52 9.33 -6.26
CA GLN A 192 -0.37 10.31 -5.64
C GLN A 192 0.42 11.54 -5.22
N PRO A 193 -0.19 12.75 -5.27
CA PRO A 193 0.41 13.93 -4.68
C PRO A 193 0.58 13.73 -3.17
N LEU A 194 1.66 14.31 -2.65
CA LEU A 194 2.02 14.32 -1.23
C LEU A 194 2.17 15.78 -0.79
N ILE A 195 1.67 16.11 0.37
CA ILE A 195 1.94 17.38 1.04
C ILE A 195 2.87 17.09 2.22
N TYR A 196 4.02 17.73 2.22
CA TYR A 196 5.00 17.63 3.29
C TYR A 196 4.98 18.89 4.13
N ARG A 197 4.69 18.75 5.42
CA ARG A 197 4.62 19.85 6.38
C ARG A 197 5.94 19.96 7.13
N LEU A 198 6.62 21.10 7.03
CA LEU A 198 7.96 21.28 7.59
C LEU A 198 8.00 21.29 9.11
N VAL A 199 7.02 21.92 9.76
CA VAL A 199 6.99 22.11 11.23
C VAL A 199 7.05 20.79 12.01
N CYS A 200 6.35 19.76 11.52
CA CYS A 200 6.28 18.45 12.18
C CYS A 200 6.90 17.33 11.35
N SER A 201 7.49 17.65 10.20
CA SER A 201 8.05 16.69 9.25
C SER A 201 7.07 15.56 8.88
N ASN A 202 5.75 15.85 8.88
CA ASN A 202 4.72 14.88 8.53
C ASN A 202 4.29 15.00 7.07
N GLY A 203 3.95 13.88 6.47
CA GLY A 203 3.41 13.79 5.11
C GLY A 203 1.90 13.56 5.13
N MET A 204 1.19 14.09 4.14
CA MET A 204 -0.22 13.84 3.90
C MET A 204 -0.41 13.44 2.44
N VAL A 205 -0.97 12.25 2.21
CA VAL A 205 -1.17 11.69 0.86
C VAL A 205 -2.53 12.12 0.33
N VAL A 206 -2.52 12.78 -0.84
CA VAL A 206 -3.73 13.32 -1.49
C VAL A 206 -4.41 12.24 -2.32
N ASN A 207 -5.60 11.81 -1.91
CA ASN A 207 -6.29 10.66 -2.54
C ASN A 207 -7.03 10.98 -3.85
N GLU A 208 -7.30 12.24 -4.15
CA GLU A 208 -8.18 12.65 -5.25
C GLU A 208 -7.55 12.55 -6.65
N ALA A 209 -6.24 12.50 -6.75
CA ALA A 209 -5.50 12.56 -8.01
C ALA A 209 -4.53 11.39 -8.16
N ALA A 210 -5.05 10.17 -8.07
CA ALA A 210 -4.21 8.98 -8.18
C ALA A 210 -4.26 8.37 -9.58
N ALA A 211 -3.09 8.13 -10.21
CA ALA A 211 -3.02 7.08 -11.21
C ALA A 211 -2.94 5.75 -10.48
N ARG A 212 -3.94 4.91 -10.65
CA ARG A 212 -3.98 3.56 -10.09
C ARG A 212 -4.10 2.54 -11.21
N ARG A 213 -3.30 1.50 -11.17
CA ARG A 213 -3.45 0.34 -12.03
C ARG A 213 -3.38 -0.93 -11.21
N ASN A 214 -4.43 -1.73 -11.31
CA ASN A 214 -4.45 -3.05 -10.70
C ASN A 214 -3.58 -4.01 -11.52
N HIS A 215 -2.90 -4.91 -10.83
CA HIS A 215 -2.11 -6.00 -11.42
C HIS A 215 -2.97 -7.12 -12.04
N VAL A 216 -4.27 -6.88 -12.26
CA VAL A 216 -5.19 -7.84 -12.84
C VAL A 216 -5.41 -7.49 -14.31
N GLY A 217 -5.20 -8.45 -15.20
CA GLY A 217 -5.64 -8.34 -16.59
C GLY A 217 -7.17 -8.17 -16.63
N ARG A 218 -7.72 -7.52 -17.67
CA ARG A 218 -9.16 -7.36 -17.82
C ARG A 218 -9.86 -8.72 -17.71
N VAL A 219 -10.84 -8.80 -16.80
CA VAL A 219 -11.72 -9.95 -16.67
C VAL A 219 -12.69 -9.94 -17.86
N THR A 220 -12.57 -10.90 -18.76
CA THR A 220 -13.72 -11.34 -19.54
C THR A 220 -14.39 -12.47 -18.75
N ASP A 221 -15.68 -12.34 -18.48
CA ASP A 221 -16.52 -13.26 -17.68
C ASP A 221 -16.75 -14.66 -18.30
N SER A 222 -15.90 -15.11 -19.21
CA SER A 222 -16.01 -16.42 -19.81
C SER A 222 -14.83 -17.31 -19.39
N GLU A 223 -15.16 -18.51 -18.90
CA GLU A 223 -14.21 -19.57 -18.55
C GLU A 223 -13.39 -20.12 -19.74
N GLU A 224 -13.59 -19.60 -20.95
CA GLU A 224 -12.84 -19.98 -22.13
C GLU A 224 -11.66 -19.02 -22.34
N ASN A 225 -10.47 -19.53 -22.09
CA ASN A 225 -9.16 -18.91 -22.24
C ASN A 225 -8.78 -18.59 -23.69
N PHE A 226 -9.44 -17.64 -24.34
CA PHE A 226 -8.86 -17.02 -25.51
C PHE A 226 -8.33 -15.63 -25.14
N SER A 227 -7.00 -15.47 -25.18
CA SER A 227 -6.39 -14.14 -25.20
C SER A 227 -6.89 -13.41 -26.43
N VAL A 228 -7.88 -12.53 -26.26
CA VAL A 228 -8.49 -11.74 -27.35
C VAL A 228 -7.49 -10.75 -27.94
N TYR A 229 -6.42 -10.44 -27.20
CA TYR A 229 -5.43 -9.44 -27.57
C TYR A 229 -4.12 -10.04 -28.03
N SER A 230 -3.59 -9.53 -29.14
CA SER A 230 -2.24 -9.85 -29.60
C SER A 230 -1.17 -9.32 -28.63
N GLN A 231 0.02 -9.91 -28.66
CA GLN A 231 1.17 -9.41 -27.89
C GLN A 231 1.45 -7.93 -28.16
N ALA A 232 1.31 -7.50 -29.41
CA ALA A 232 1.49 -6.09 -29.80
C ALA A 232 0.48 -5.14 -29.10
N THR A 233 -0.76 -5.60 -28.87
CA THR A 233 -1.75 -4.83 -28.10
C THR A 233 -1.37 -4.72 -26.64
N LEU A 234 -0.88 -5.79 -26.02
CA LEU A 234 -0.43 -5.81 -24.64
C LEU A 234 0.80 -4.90 -24.45
N ASP A 235 1.75 -4.92 -25.40
CA ASP A 235 2.93 -4.05 -25.37
C ASP A 235 2.55 -2.57 -25.54
N ALA A 236 1.53 -2.27 -26.38
CA ALA A 236 1.02 -0.91 -26.54
C ALA A 236 0.32 -0.41 -25.23
N GLU A 237 -0.42 -1.30 -24.54
CA GLU A 237 -1.00 -0.98 -23.23
C GLU A 237 0.07 -0.69 -22.19
N ASP A 238 1.18 -1.42 -22.19
CA ASP A 238 2.31 -1.19 -21.29
C ASP A 238 2.98 0.14 -21.55
N LYS A 239 3.23 0.47 -22.82
CA LYS A 239 3.75 1.80 -23.19
C LYS A 239 2.83 2.92 -22.75
N ALA A 240 1.53 2.79 -23.00
CA ALA A 240 0.52 3.77 -22.56
C ALA A 240 0.48 3.90 -21.03
N PHE A 241 0.67 2.81 -20.30
CA PHE A 241 0.74 2.85 -18.86
C PHE A 241 1.99 3.59 -18.36
N VAL A 242 3.16 3.32 -18.93
CA VAL A 242 4.40 4.04 -18.63
C VAL A 242 4.22 5.54 -18.86
N MET A 243 3.62 5.95 -19.99
CA MET A 243 3.34 7.36 -20.29
C MET A 243 2.38 7.97 -19.24
N LYS A 244 1.34 7.25 -18.83
CA LYS A 244 0.44 7.71 -17.76
C LYS A 244 1.15 7.88 -16.41
N ILE A 245 2.07 6.99 -16.08
CA ILE A 245 2.94 7.15 -14.89
C ILE A 245 3.71 8.46 -14.99
N GLN A 246 4.38 8.70 -16.13
CA GLN A 246 5.17 9.90 -16.37
C GLN A 246 4.34 11.17 -16.23
N ASP A 247 3.17 11.22 -16.86
CA ASP A 247 2.27 12.37 -16.78
C ASP A 247 1.76 12.60 -15.35
N THR A 248 1.46 11.53 -14.63
CA THR A 248 0.98 11.64 -13.24
C THR A 248 2.07 12.11 -12.29
N VAL A 249 3.32 11.66 -12.46
CA VAL A 249 4.44 12.18 -11.65
C VAL A 249 4.62 13.67 -11.89
N ARG A 250 4.55 14.13 -13.15
CA ARG A 250 4.63 15.58 -13.47
C ARG A 250 3.45 16.36 -12.86
N ALA A 251 2.23 15.83 -13.01
CA ALA A 251 1.03 16.46 -12.48
C ALA A 251 0.96 16.47 -10.93
N ALA A 252 1.60 15.52 -10.26
CA ALA A 252 1.61 15.47 -8.79
C ALA A 252 2.39 16.64 -8.17
N VAL A 253 3.32 17.24 -8.91
CA VAL A 253 4.10 18.42 -8.49
C VAL A 253 3.68 19.69 -9.24
N GLU A 254 2.46 19.73 -9.77
CA GLU A 254 1.92 20.89 -10.47
C GLU A 254 1.41 21.95 -9.48
N GLU A 255 1.79 23.20 -9.70
CA GLU A 255 1.49 24.33 -8.82
C GLU A 255 -0.02 24.54 -8.59
N ALA A 256 -0.82 24.40 -9.64
CA ALA A 256 -2.27 24.58 -9.56
C ALA A 256 -2.95 23.57 -8.61
N ARG A 257 -2.53 22.31 -8.66
CA ARG A 257 -3.03 21.25 -7.75
C ARG A 257 -2.57 21.48 -6.32
N PHE A 258 -1.33 21.87 -6.15
CA PHE A 258 -0.80 22.17 -4.83
C PHE A 258 -1.58 23.33 -4.19
N ALA A 259 -1.83 24.41 -4.94
CA ALA A 259 -2.61 25.55 -4.46
C ALA A 259 -4.04 25.16 -4.05
N GLN A 260 -4.71 24.27 -4.80
CA GLN A 260 -6.03 23.76 -4.43
C GLN A 260 -6.02 23.01 -3.09
N VAL A 261 -5.01 22.18 -2.83
CA VAL A 261 -4.90 21.46 -1.57
C VAL A 261 -4.61 22.40 -0.42
N VAL A 262 -3.75 23.39 -0.62
CA VAL A 262 -3.50 24.46 0.38
C VAL A 262 -4.77 25.25 0.72
N GLY A 263 -5.60 25.55 -0.29
CA GLY A 263 -6.92 26.17 -0.07
C GLY A 263 -7.82 25.32 0.85
N LYS A 264 -7.91 24.02 0.62
CA LYS A 264 -8.66 23.09 1.49
C LYS A 264 -8.10 23.04 2.92
N MET A 265 -6.78 23.14 3.08
CA MET A 265 -6.15 23.23 4.41
C MET A 265 -6.58 24.50 5.16
N GLN A 266 -6.60 25.62 4.46
CA GLN A 266 -7.05 26.91 5.02
C GLN A 266 -8.54 26.88 5.40
N GLU A 267 -9.40 26.26 4.58
CA GLU A 267 -10.81 26.04 4.90
C GLU A 267 -10.99 25.14 6.13
N ALA A 268 -10.28 24.02 6.20
CA ALA A 268 -10.33 23.11 7.33
C ALA A 268 -9.82 23.72 8.64
N LYS A 269 -8.94 24.73 8.57
CA LYS A 269 -8.48 25.50 9.72
C LYS A 269 -9.60 26.36 10.32
N ALA A 270 -10.55 26.84 9.52
CA ALA A 270 -11.71 27.57 10.01
C ALA A 270 -12.75 26.67 10.71
N ALA A 271 -12.74 25.37 10.45
CA ALA A 271 -13.66 24.40 11.03
C ALA A 271 -13.22 23.99 12.45
N GLN A 272 -13.74 24.69 13.47
CA GLN A 272 -13.39 24.48 14.88
C GLN A 272 -13.93 23.16 15.43
N ILE A 273 -13.19 22.53 16.33
CA ILE A 273 -13.63 21.41 17.17
C ILE A 273 -14.42 21.98 18.36
N ASP A 274 -15.56 21.37 18.68
CA ASP A 274 -16.28 21.69 19.91
C ASP A 274 -15.44 21.28 21.13
N THR A 275 -15.09 22.26 21.95
CA THR A 275 -14.17 22.05 23.07
C THR A 275 -14.84 21.41 24.29
N ARG A 276 -16.16 21.14 24.25
CA ARG A 276 -16.90 20.50 25.36
C ARG A 276 -16.50 19.05 25.56
N ASP A 277 -16.25 18.32 24.48
CA ASP A 277 -15.77 16.92 24.55
C ASP A 277 -14.86 16.55 23.36
N VAL A 278 -13.65 17.09 23.34
CA VAL A 278 -12.63 16.80 22.32
C VAL A 278 -12.32 15.29 22.20
N PRO A 279 -12.18 14.52 23.31
CA PRO A 279 -11.96 13.08 23.23
C PRO A 279 -13.06 12.32 22.49
N ALA A 280 -14.33 12.64 22.73
CA ALA A 280 -15.45 11.99 22.03
C ALA A 280 -15.44 12.30 20.53
N ILE A 281 -15.12 13.54 20.13
CA ILE A 281 -15.01 13.94 18.73
C ILE A 281 -13.89 13.16 18.03
N VAL A 282 -12.70 13.07 18.63
CA VAL A 282 -11.58 12.30 18.09
C VAL A 282 -11.96 10.82 17.97
N LYS A 283 -12.61 10.24 18.97
CA LYS A 283 -13.08 8.85 18.95
C LYS A 283 -14.10 8.59 17.84
N LEU A 284 -15.07 9.48 17.63
CA LEU A 284 -16.05 9.36 16.56
C LEU A 284 -15.41 9.47 15.18
N ALA A 285 -14.50 10.44 14.98
CA ALA A 285 -13.74 10.58 13.75
C ALA A 285 -12.86 9.33 13.51
N SER A 286 -12.18 8.83 14.53
CA SER A 286 -11.36 7.62 14.44
C SER A 286 -12.16 6.42 13.98
N LYS A 287 -13.37 6.22 14.52
CA LYS A 287 -14.27 5.14 14.11
C LYS A 287 -14.72 5.26 12.65
N GLU A 288 -15.03 6.47 12.20
CA GLU A 288 -15.44 6.72 10.80
C GLU A 288 -14.34 6.38 9.79
N PHE A 289 -13.07 6.58 10.16
CA PHE A 289 -11.91 6.36 9.29
C PHE A 289 -11.11 5.10 9.64
N HIS A 290 -11.68 4.17 10.39
CA HIS A 290 -11.03 2.89 10.76
C HIS A 290 -9.67 3.06 11.45
N ILE A 291 -9.52 4.09 12.27
CA ILE A 291 -8.41 4.30 13.19
C ILE A 291 -8.73 3.48 14.46
N THR A 292 -7.82 2.64 14.92
CA THR A 292 -8.02 1.79 16.09
C THR A 292 -8.13 2.60 17.38
N ASP A 293 -8.66 2.02 18.45
CA ASP A 293 -8.79 2.72 19.74
C ASP A 293 -7.44 3.14 20.33
N SER A 294 -6.41 2.30 20.17
CA SER A 294 -5.04 2.65 20.58
C SER A 294 -4.44 3.80 19.78
N GLU A 295 -4.62 3.78 18.47
CA GLU A 295 -4.20 4.86 17.58
C GLU A 295 -4.98 6.16 17.86
N SER A 296 -6.28 6.06 18.14
CA SER A 296 -7.14 7.19 18.48
C SER A 296 -6.65 7.93 19.73
N THR A 297 -6.15 7.18 20.71
CA THR A 297 -5.53 7.76 21.93
C THR A 297 -4.27 8.53 21.57
N GLY A 298 -3.40 7.98 20.72
CA GLY A 298 -2.21 8.68 20.24
C GLY A 298 -2.54 9.92 19.40
N VAL A 299 -3.54 9.84 18.54
CA VAL A 299 -4.04 10.99 17.76
C VAL A 299 -4.56 12.09 18.67
N LEU A 300 -5.34 11.76 19.71
CA LEU A 300 -5.82 12.73 20.70
C LEU A 300 -4.65 13.42 21.40
N GLN A 301 -3.62 12.67 21.81
CA GLN A 301 -2.43 13.27 22.41
C GLN A 301 -1.75 14.26 21.47
N ARG A 302 -1.54 13.91 20.20
CA ARG A 302 -0.93 14.80 19.20
C ARG A 302 -1.78 16.02 18.90
N LEU A 303 -3.11 15.91 18.93
CA LEU A 303 -4.02 17.04 18.78
C LEU A 303 -3.90 18.04 19.94
N ILE A 304 -3.89 17.53 21.17
CA ILE A 304 -3.74 18.36 22.38
C ILE A 304 -2.37 19.05 22.41
N GLU A 305 -1.29 18.30 22.12
CA GLU A 305 0.08 18.85 22.05
C GLU A 305 0.19 20.00 21.03
N SER A 306 -0.50 19.90 19.90
CA SER A 306 -0.48 20.94 18.87
C SER A 306 -1.27 22.19 19.23
N ASN A 307 -2.25 22.07 20.12
CA ASN A 307 -3.22 23.09 20.50
C ASN A 307 -4.02 23.71 19.32
N TYR A 308 -4.10 22.98 18.18
CA TYR A 308 -4.90 23.36 17.02
C TYR A 308 -6.22 22.57 17.00
N LEU A 309 -7.20 23.02 17.79
CA LEU A 309 -8.52 22.37 17.92
C LEU A 309 -9.42 22.68 16.72
N THR A 310 -9.01 22.24 15.55
CA THR A 310 -9.71 22.41 14.26
C THR A 310 -9.69 21.13 13.46
N LEU A 311 -10.49 21.04 12.39
CA LEU A 311 -10.45 19.91 11.45
C LEU A 311 -9.04 19.75 10.83
N TYR A 312 -8.37 20.88 10.51
CA TYR A 312 -6.96 20.89 10.08
C TYR A 312 -6.03 20.32 11.15
N GLY A 313 -6.23 20.71 12.41
CA GLY A 313 -5.44 20.19 13.54
C GLY A 313 -5.64 18.68 13.74
N LEU A 314 -6.87 18.19 13.62
CA LEU A 314 -7.17 16.76 13.69
C LEU A 314 -6.49 15.97 12.55
N SER A 315 -6.58 16.47 11.31
CA SER A 315 -5.87 15.90 10.15
C SER A 315 -4.37 15.83 10.39
N ASN A 316 -3.77 16.92 10.91
CA ASN A 316 -2.35 16.96 11.25
C ASN A 316 -1.99 16.02 12.40
N ALA A 317 -2.86 15.87 13.40
CA ALA A 317 -2.63 14.94 14.51
C ALA A 317 -2.53 13.48 14.02
N VAL A 318 -3.41 13.06 13.07
CA VAL A 318 -3.36 11.74 12.45
C VAL A 318 -2.08 11.56 11.65
N THR A 319 -1.72 12.53 10.78
CA THR A 319 -0.49 12.43 9.97
C THR A 319 0.78 12.57 10.81
N ARG A 320 0.74 13.22 11.96
CA ARG A 320 1.85 13.27 12.92
C ARG A 320 2.00 11.93 13.64
N TYR A 321 0.88 11.35 14.09
CA TYR A 321 0.87 10.04 14.74
C TYR A 321 1.35 8.92 13.80
N SER A 322 1.20 9.06 12.48
CA SER A 322 1.74 8.08 11.52
C SER A 322 3.24 7.80 11.67
N GLN A 323 4.00 8.72 12.29
CA GLN A 323 5.43 8.53 12.53
C GLN A 323 5.69 7.59 13.72
N ASP A 324 4.74 7.46 14.62
CA ASP A 324 4.86 6.71 15.88
C ASP A 324 4.46 5.23 15.71
N VAL A 325 3.68 4.88 14.67
CA VAL A 325 3.29 3.49 14.40
C VAL A 325 4.47 2.66 13.88
N GLU A 326 4.53 1.39 14.25
CA GLU A 326 5.63 0.51 13.87
C GLU A 326 5.63 0.19 12.37
N SER A 327 4.47 -0.17 11.81
CA SER A 327 4.32 -0.55 10.40
C SER A 327 4.43 0.66 9.47
N TYR A 328 5.31 0.57 8.46
CA TYR A 328 5.41 1.59 7.42
C TYR A 328 4.17 1.62 6.52
N ASP A 329 3.56 0.46 6.26
CA ASP A 329 2.32 0.35 5.49
C ASP A 329 1.19 1.09 6.23
N ARG A 330 1.05 0.87 7.55
CA ARG A 330 0.04 1.57 8.37
C ARG A 330 0.33 3.07 8.47
N ALA A 331 1.59 3.46 8.58
CA ALA A 331 1.98 4.87 8.55
C ALA A 331 1.51 5.56 7.27
N SER A 332 1.75 4.95 6.11
CA SER A 332 1.32 5.50 4.81
C SER A 332 -0.21 5.54 4.66
N GLU A 333 -0.93 4.58 5.26
CA GLU A 333 -2.39 4.59 5.32
C GLU A 333 -2.92 5.75 6.19
N LEU A 334 -2.33 5.98 7.37
CA LEU A 334 -2.69 7.12 8.23
C LEU A 334 -2.41 8.47 7.56
N GLU A 335 -1.33 8.59 6.79
CA GLU A 335 -1.06 9.78 5.98
C GLU A 335 -2.16 10.04 4.94
N SER A 336 -2.74 8.98 4.38
CA SER A 336 -3.88 9.04 3.46
C SER A 336 -5.20 9.37 4.17
N ILE A 337 -5.42 8.78 5.36
CA ILE A 337 -6.57 9.06 6.23
C ILE A 337 -6.55 10.53 6.66
N GLY A 338 -5.38 11.11 6.94
CA GLY A 338 -5.26 12.53 7.26
C GLY A 338 -5.86 13.44 6.20
N TYR A 339 -5.63 13.15 4.92
CA TYR A 339 -6.26 13.90 3.83
C TYR A 339 -7.77 13.66 3.75
N SER A 340 -8.22 12.43 3.97
CA SER A 340 -9.66 12.12 3.99
C SER A 340 -10.40 12.85 5.11
N ILE A 341 -9.76 13.02 6.26
CA ILE A 341 -10.29 13.84 7.36
C ILE A 341 -10.32 15.33 6.96
N LEU A 342 -9.22 15.84 6.38
CA LEU A 342 -9.12 17.22 5.93
C LEU A 342 -10.25 17.61 4.97
N THR A 343 -10.60 16.69 4.08
CA THR A 343 -11.59 16.89 3.00
C THR A 343 -12.95 16.30 3.30
N MET A 344 -13.21 16.00 4.57
CA MET A 344 -14.49 15.47 5.03
C MET A 344 -15.64 16.43 4.67
N PRO A 345 -16.76 15.95 4.13
CA PRO A 345 -17.93 16.80 3.85
C PRO A 345 -18.42 17.55 5.09
N THR A 346 -18.79 18.81 4.91
CA THR A 346 -19.24 19.68 6.03
C THR A 346 -20.40 19.06 6.84
N GLN A 347 -21.30 18.33 6.19
CA GLN A 347 -22.39 17.65 6.88
C GLN A 347 -21.90 16.52 7.78
N GLN A 348 -20.91 15.73 7.30
CA GLN A 348 -20.30 14.66 8.08
C GLN A 348 -19.52 15.23 9.26
N TRP A 349 -18.71 16.28 9.04
CA TRP A 349 -18.02 16.99 10.10
C TRP A 349 -18.97 17.53 11.15
N SER A 350 -20.04 18.21 10.72
CA SER A 350 -21.05 18.76 11.65
C SER A 350 -21.72 17.67 12.50
N ARG A 351 -21.96 16.48 11.92
CA ARG A 351 -22.51 15.33 12.65
C ARG A 351 -21.55 14.85 13.74
N ILE A 352 -20.28 14.67 13.41
CA ILE A 352 -19.25 14.20 14.36
C ILE A 352 -19.07 15.23 15.47
N ASN A 353 -18.94 16.50 15.10
CA ASN A 353 -18.68 17.60 16.04
C ASN A 353 -19.83 17.89 17.00
N ARG A 354 -21.10 17.60 16.61
CA ARG A 354 -22.29 17.76 17.44
C ARG A 354 -22.65 16.50 18.23
N ALA A 355 -22.32 15.30 17.75
CA ALA A 355 -22.69 14.06 18.44
C ALA A 355 -21.93 13.85 19.74
N ALA A 356 -20.85 14.60 19.97
CA ALA A 356 -20.08 14.62 21.21
C ALA A 356 -20.57 15.71 22.20
N ALA A 357 -21.52 16.52 21.81
CA ALA A 357 -22.15 17.58 22.63
C ALA A 357 -23.50 17.13 23.20
#